data_286d2783f181e5d5ed9b030ae9bf406c
#
_entry.id   286d2783f181e5d5ed9b030ae9bf406c
#
_cell.length_a   1.000
_cell.length_b   1.000
_cell.length_c   1.000
_cell.angle_alpha   90.00
_cell.angle_beta   90.00
_cell.angle_gamma   90.00
#
_symmetry.space_group_name_H-M   'P 1'
#
loop_
_entity.id
_entity.type
_entity.pdbx_description
1 polymer ?
#
loop_
_entity_poly.entity_id
_entity_poly.type
_entity_poly.pdbx_seq_one_letter_code
_entity_poly.pdbx_strand_id
1 'polypeptide(L)'
;MNVPSTWQTFAAQKLYLEELRRLGRFLIRLGGKSPTLDSLAEVMLRYDAVRQSIRSSRAYLSARQYAEAIASLGQEGPSLGGKIENRKSKIEIAPRVHLAIIGGPLMWSDFDIFDVVEQSGGKIVFDATESGERGLCGPFDRRRIHEDPLAELANAYFGGIQDASRRPNSELYRWLAHELAGRAVRGIIFRRYVWCDTWHAELQRLKEWTDLPVLDIDVADNTGIERRRWQNRIRAFLEMLT
;
A
#
# COMPACT_ATOMS: atom_id res chain seq x y z
N MET A 1 -17.70 0.14 11.66
CA MET A 1 -17.75 -0.95 10.66
C MET A 1 -16.91 -2.10 11.21
N ASN A 2 -17.45 -3.31 11.23
CA ASN A 2 -16.72 -4.49 11.66
C ASN A 2 -16.14 -5.20 10.43
N VAL A 3 -14.83 -5.40 10.42
CA VAL A 3 -14.15 -6.10 9.33
C VAL A 3 -13.69 -7.46 9.84
N PRO A 4 -14.21 -8.58 9.27
CA PRO A 4 -13.77 -9.91 9.69
C PRO A 4 -12.29 -10.12 9.39
N SER A 5 -11.56 -10.77 10.30
CA SER A 5 -10.16 -11.15 10.06
C SER A 5 -10.03 -12.32 9.08
N THR A 6 -11.01 -13.23 9.06
CA THR A 6 -11.12 -14.30 8.07
C THR A 6 -11.88 -13.79 6.84
N TRP A 7 -11.37 -14.04 5.65
CA TRP A 7 -11.93 -13.49 4.40
C TRP A 7 -12.39 -14.57 3.41
N GLN A 8 -11.95 -15.81 3.60
CA GLN A 8 -12.22 -16.90 2.66
C GLN A 8 -13.64 -17.50 2.80
N THR A 9 -14.31 -17.27 3.94
CA THR A 9 -15.63 -17.88 4.17
C THR A 9 -16.74 -17.02 3.58
N PHE A 10 -17.77 -17.68 3.05
CA PHE A 10 -18.98 -17.00 2.56
C PHE A 10 -19.63 -16.12 3.65
N ALA A 11 -19.64 -16.57 4.90
CA ALA A 11 -20.17 -15.81 6.02
C ALA A 11 -19.42 -14.50 6.26
N ALA A 12 -18.09 -14.52 6.18
CA ALA A 12 -17.27 -13.33 6.32
C ALA A 12 -17.47 -12.33 5.17
N GLN A 13 -17.56 -12.83 3.93
CA GLN A 13 -17.85 -12.00 2.76
C GLN A 13 -19.23 -11.35 2.85
N LYS A 14 -20.24 -12.11 3.25
CA LYS A 14 -21.60 -11.60 3.47
C LYS A 14 -21.62 -10.55 4.58
N LEU A 15 -20.94 -10.81 5.70
CA LEU A 15 -20.87 -9.84 6.80
C LEU A 15 -20.21 -8.53 6.35
N TYR A 16 -19.11 -8.59 5.60
CA TYR A 16 -18.46 -7.39 5.09
C TYR A 16 -19.37 -6.58 4.15
N LEU A 17 -20.10 -7.26 3.27
CA LEU A 17 -21.06 -6.60 2.37
C LEU A 17 -22.20 -5.93 3.16
N GLU A 18 -22.73 -6.57 4.21
CA GLU A 18 -23.74 -5.97 5.10
C GLU A 18 -23.18 -4.76 5.86
N GLU A 19 -21.92 -4.78 6.27
CA GLU A 19 -21.27 -3.64 6.89
C GLU A 19 -21.11 -2.47 5.92
N LEU A 20 -20.80 -2.71 4.64
CA LEU A 20 -20.78 -1.67 3.61
C LEU A 20 -22.18 -1.06 3.42
N ARG A 21 -23.22 -1.89 3.36
CA ARG A 21 -24.62 -1.42 3.30
C ARG A 21 -25.00 -0.59 4.53
N ARG A 22 -24.54 -1.01 5.72
CA ARG A 22 -24.75 -0.27 6.98
C ARG A 22 -24.06 1.09 6.95
N LEU A 23 -22.81 1.14 6.44
CA LEU A 23 -22.09 2.40 6.25
C LEU A 23 -22.85 3.32 5.28
N GLY A 24 -23.32 2.80 4.15
CA GLY A 24 -24.11 3.57 3.18
C GLY A 24 -25.35 4.20 3.83
N ARG A 25 -26.13 3.40 4.59
CA ARG A 25 -27.31 3.92 5.33
C ARG A 25 -26.94 4.99 6.36
N PHE A 26 -25.78 4.84 7.01
CA PHE A 26 -25.29 5.85 7.95
C PHE A 26 -24.94 7.16 7.24
N LEU A 27 -24.23 7.10 6.12
CA LEU A 27 -23.89 8.31 5.33
C LEU A 27 -25.14 9.02 4.79
N ILE A 28 -26.17 8.28 4.37
CA ILE A 28 -27.45 8.87 3.95
C ILE A 28 -28.11 9.63 5.12
N ARG A 29 -28.09 9.08 6.34
CA ARG A 29 -28.63 9.78 7.53
C ARG A 29 -27.87 11.06 7.87
N LEU A 30 -26.59 11.16 7.49
CA LEU A 30 -25.77 12.37 7.63
C LEU A 30 -25.98 13.39 6.50
N GLY A 31 -26.98 13.18 5.63
CA GLY A 31 -27.29 14.09 4.52
C GLY A 31 -26.71 13.67 3.17
N GLY A 32 -26.06 12.50 3.09
CA GLY A 32 -25.61 11.92 1.83
C GLY A 32 -26.80 11.46 0.96
N LYS A 33 -26.58 11.37 -0.34
CA LYS A 33 -27.55 10.80 -1.29
C LYS A 33 -27.25 9.30 -1.51
N SER A 34 -28.31 8.50 -1.65
CA SER A 34 -28.17 7.10 -2.06
C SER A 34 -27.64 7.04 -3.50
N PRO A 35 -26.50 6.39 -3.75
CA PRO A 35 -26.03 6.22 -5.12
C PRO A 35 -26.96 5.26 -5.88
N THR A 36 -27.14 5.49 -7.19
CA THR A 36 -27.66 4.46 -8.11
C THR A 36 -26.56 3.44 -8.42
N LEU A 37 -26.94 2.26 -8.95
CA LEU A 37 -25.93 1.28 -9.39
C LEU A 37 -24.99 1.89 -10.43
N ASP A 38 -25.53 2.61 -11.41
CA ASP A 38 -24.72 3.24 -12.45
C ASP A 38 -23.77 4.30 -11.91
N SER A 39 -24.22 5.16 -10.99
CA SER A 39 -23.39 6.21 -10.41
C SER A 39 -22.26 5.62 -9.54
N LEU A 40 -22.53 4.51 -8.84
CA LEU A 40 -21.48 3.81 -8.07
C LEU A 40 -20.47 3.17 -9.02
N ALA A 41 -20.92 2.46 -10.05
CA ALA A 41 -20.08 1.87 -11.08
C ALA A 41 -19.19 2.91 -11.77
N GLU A 42 -19.75 4.05 -12.15
CA GLU A 42 -19.01 5.16 -12.77
C GLU A 42 -17.88 5.69 -11.87
N VAL A 43 -18.17 5.91 -10.59
CA VAL A 43 -17.15 6.35 -9.62
C VAL A 43 -16.05 5.29 -9.47
N MET A 44 -16.42 4.02 -9.34
CA MET A 44 -15.47 2.92 -9.25
C MET A 44 -14.55 2.85 -10.48
N LEU A 45 -15.11 3.01 -11.68
CA LEU A 45 -14.33 3.03 -12.93
C LEU A 45 -13.37 4.22 -13.01
N ARG A 46 -13.77 5.39 -12.51
CA ARG A 46 -12.88 6.56 -12.40
C ARG A 46 -11.69 6.27 -11.45
N TYR A 47 -11.95 5.66 -10.31
CA TYR A 47 -10.86 5.24 -9.40
C TYR A 47 -9.93 4.22 -10.05
N ASP A 48 -10.47 3.28 -10.83
CA ASP A 48 -9.65 2.33 -11.60
C ASP A 48 -8.71 3.03 -12.58
N ALA A 49 -9.23 3.98 -13.34
CA ALA A 49 -8.43 4.73 -14.31
C ALA A 49 -7.28 5.48 -13.61
N VAL A 50 -7.55 6.11 -12.46
CA VAL A 50 -6.49 6.80 -11.69
C VAL A 50 -5.49 5.81 -11.11
N ARG A 51 -5.92 4.68 -10.52
CA ARG A 51 -5.00 3.63 -10.05
C ARG A 51 -4.11 3.09 -11.17
N GLN A 52 -4.68 2.90 -12.36
CA GLN A 52 -3.92 2.50 -13.55
C GLN A 52 -2.87 3.55 -13.93
N SER A 53 -3.24 4.84 -13.94
CA SER A 53 -2.33 5.96 -14.19
C SER A 53 -1.19 6.00 -13.17
N ILE A 54 -1.52 5.83 -11.87
CA ILE A 54 -0.51 5.77 -10.80
C ILE A 54 0.46 4.60 -11.05
N ARG A 55 -0.03 3.38 -11.30
CA ARG A 55 0.84 2.22 -11.58
C ARG A 55 1.75 2.47 -12.79
N SER A 56 1.21 3.02 -13.87
CA SER A 56 1.97 3.34 -15.08
C SER A 56 3.04 4.41 -14.82
N SER A 57 2.85 5.28 -13.84
CA SER A 57 3.79 6.34 -13.50
C SER A 57 5.01 5.85 -12.70
N ARG A 58 4.98 4.61 -12.20
CA ARG A 58 6.06 4.03 -11.39
C ARG A 58 7.44 4.11 -12.05
N ALA A 59 7.50 3.98 -13.38
CA ALA A 59 8.75 3.97 -14.13
C ALA A 59 9.49 5.32 -14.17
N TYR A 60 8.77 6.43 -13.97
CA TYR A 60 9.32 7.80 -14.15
C TYR A 60 9.11 8.72 -12.95
N LEU A 61 8.52 8.23 -11.86
CA LEU A 61 8.46 8.96 -10.59
C LEU A 61 9.56 8.48 -9.64
N SER A 62 10.06 9.39 -8.80
CA SER A 62 10.85 8.98 -7.64
C SER A 62 9.99 8.14 -6.68
N ALA A 63 10.62 7.37 -5.77
CA ALA A 63 9.87 6.57 -4.81
C ALA A 63 8.94 7.43 -3.95
N ARG A 64 9.42 8.60 -3.51
CA ARG A 64 8.62 9.58 -2.76
C ARG A 64 7.42 10.09 -3.57
N GLN A 65 7.65 10.55 -4.81
CA GLN A 65 6.57 11.05 -5.67
C GLN A 65 5.50 9.99 -5.94
N TYR A 66 5.93 8.73 -6.09
CA TYR A 66 5.01 7.62 -6.26
C TYR A 66 4.17 7.35 -5.01
N ALA A 67 4.79 7.34 -3.83
CA ALA A 67 4.08 7.21 -2.55
C ALA A 67 3.11 8.39 -2.33
N GLU A 68 3.51 9.62 -2.64
CA GLU A 68 2.64 10.80 -2.58
C GLU A 68 1.44 10.69 -3.52
N ALA A 69 1.63 10.15 -4.73
CA ALA A 69 0.54 9.93 -5.67
C ALA A 69 -0.48 8.91 -5.14
N ILE A 70 -0.01 7.83 -4.52
CA ILE A 70 -0.89 6.83 -3.88
C ILE A 70 -1.66 7.45 -2.72
N ALA A 71 -0.97 8.14 -1.81
CA ALA A 71 -1.59 8.75 -0.63
C ALA A 71 -2.63 9.83 -0.99
N SER A 72 -2.36 10.62 -2.02
CA SER A 72 -3.27 11.66 -2.51
C SER A 72 -4.56 11.10 -3.12
N LEU A 73 -4.55 9.85 -3.62
CA LEU A 73 -5.77 9.21 -4.13
C LEU A 73 -6.86 9.09 -3.05
N GLY A 74 -6.46 8.82 -1.81
CA GLY A 74 -7.38 8.76 -0.67
C GLY A 74 -7.96 10.12 -0.24
N GLN A 75 -7.24 11.21 -0.50
CA GLN A 75 -7.62 12.56 -0.07
C GLN A 75 -8.35 13.35 -1.16
N GLU A 76 -7.82 13.33 -2.37
CA GLU A 76 -8.31 14.15 -3.49
C GLU A 76 -9.30 13.40 -4.39
N GLY A 77 -9.46 12.10 -4.18
CA GLY A 77 -10.32 11.26 -5.00
C GLY A 77 -9.79 11.06 -6.43
N PRO A 78 -10.67 10.69 -7.38
CA PRO A 78 -10.26 10.31 -8.73
C PRO A 78 -9.88 11.49 -9.66
N SER A 79 -9.70 12.69 -9.14
CA SER A 79 -9.28 13.87 -9.92
C SER A 79 -7.77 13.97 -10.18
N LEU A 80 -6.98 13.01 -9.69
CA LEU A 80 -5.51 13.01 -9.70
C LEU A 80 -4.87 12.77 -11.08
N GLY A 81 -5.59 12.18 -12.05
CA GLY A 81 -5.01 11.71 -13.31
C GLY A 81 -4.18 12.78 -14.05
N GLY A 82 -4.68 14.01 -14.14
CA GLY A 82 -3.97 15.12 -14.79
C GLY A 82 -2.77 15.68 -14.02
N LYS A 83 -2.71 15.48 -12.70
CA LYS A 83 -1.62 15.97 -11.85
C LYS A 83 -0.37 15.09 -11.92
N ILE A 84 -0.54 13.79 -12.22
CA ILE A 84 0.55 12.81 -12.27
C ILE A 84 1.38 12.98 -13.54
N GLU A 85 0.77 13.25 -14.67
CA GLU A 85 1.45 13.42 -15.95
C GLU A 85 2.47 14.57 -15.96
N ASN A 86 2.24 15.60 -15.17
CA ASN A 86 3.10 16.77 -15.06
C ASN A 86 4.27 16.60 -14.05
N ARG A 87 4.35 15.44 -13.34
CA ARG A 87 5.36 15.17 -12.31
C ARG A 87 6.58 14.39 -12.81
N LYS A 88 6.78 14.27 -14.11
CA LYS A 88 7.93 13.54 -14.69
C LYS A 88 9.25 14.11 -14.21
N SER A 89 9.99 13.37 -13.39
CA SER A 89 11.34 13.72 -12.99
C SER A 89 12.37 13.10 -13.92
N LYS A 90 13.52 13.77 -14.12
CA LYS A 90 14.68 13.15 -14.77
C LYS A 90 15.18 12.03 -13.86
N ILE A 91 15.14 10.79 -14.34
CA ILE A 91 15.69 9.64 -13.63
C ILE A 91 17.20 9.70 -13.79
N GLU A 92 17.94 9.92 -12.71
CA GLU A 92 19.38 9.73 -12.69
C GLU A 92 19.73 8.25 -12.81
N ILE A 93 20.61 7.91 -13.75
CA ILE A 93 20.97 6.52 -14.13
C ILE A 93 22.16 6.00 -13.28
N ALA A 94 22.36 6.51 -12.09
CA ALA A 94 23.39 5.94 -11.22
C ALA A 94 22.96 4.55 -10.72
N PRO A 95 23.86 3.54 -10.68
CA PRO A 95 23.55 2.25 -10.09
C PRO A 95 23.20 2.43 -8.62
N ARG A 96 21.99 2.03 -8.25
CA ARG A 96 21.47 2.15 -6.87
C ARG A 96 21.12 0.78 -6.32
N VAL A 97 21.29 0.62 -5.02
CA VAL A 97 20.83 -0.59 -4.32
C VAL A 97 19.30 -0.59 -4.27
N HIS A 98 18.68 -1.57 -4.89
CA HIS A 98 17.22 -1.70 -4.91
C HIS A 98 16.72 -2.28 -3.59
N LEU A 99 15.80 -1.57 -2.96
CA LEU A 99 15.19 -1.96 -1.71
C LEU A 99 13.66 -2.07 -1.85
N ALA A 100 13.08 -2.96 -1.05
CA ALA A 100 11.65 -2.95 -0.75
C ALA A 100 11.41 -2.33 0.63
N ILE A 101 10.28 -1.64 0.82
CA ILE A 101 9.78 -1.29 2.13
C ILE A 101 8.49 -2.06 2.39
N ILE A 102 8.41 -2.76 3.54
CA ILE A 102 7.26 -3.61 3.92
C ILE A 102 6.83 -3.21 5.32
N GLY A 103 5.54 -3.23 5.62
CA GLY A 103 5.06 -2.98 6.97
C GLY A 103 3.71 -2.29 7.05
N GLY A 104 3.45 -1.62 8.15
CA GLY A 104 2.26 -0.83 8.43
C GLY A 104 2.18 0.46 7.59
N PRO A 105 1.20 1.33 7.89
CA PRO A 105 1.03 2.57 7.13
C PRO A 105 2.21 3.52 7.33
N LEU A 106 2.51 4.31 6.30
CA LEU A 106 3.36 5.48 6.38
C LEU A 106 2.46 6.72 6.46
N MET A 107 2.71 7.56 7.47
CA MET A 107 2.12 8.89 7.53
C MET A 107 2.91 9.85 6.62
N TRP A 108 2.34 11.00 6.26
CA TRP A 108 3.05 12.02 5.47
C TRP A 108 4.39 12.44 6.08
N SER A 109 4.47 12.48 7.42
CA SER A 109 5.70 12.77 8.17
C SER A 109 6.78 11.69 8.03
N ASP A 110 6.42 10.49 7.57
CA ASP A 110 7.34 9.36 7.43
C ASP A 110 7.96 9.29 6.00
N PHE A 111 7.46 10.10 5.06
CA PHE A 111 7.89 10.03 3.65
C PHE A 111 9.34 10.46 3.43
N ASP A 112 9.98 11.10 4.40
CA ASP A 112 11.41 11.35 4.36
C ASP A 112 12.28 10.08 4.37
N ILE A 113 11.70 8.91 4.68
CA ILE A 113 12.39 7.62 4.53
C ILE A 113 12.82 7.39 3.07
N PHE A 114 12.01 7.80 2.10
CA PHE A 114 12.34 7.69 0.68
C PHE A 114 13.54 8.56 0.32
N ASP A 115 13.57 9.79 0.84
CA ASP A 115 14.68 10.72 0.58
C ASP A 115 15.97 10.23 1.23
N VAL A 116 15.91 9.71 2.45
CA VAL A 116 17.08 9.17 3.16
C VAL A 116 17.67 7.98 2.42
N VAL A 117 16.84 7.06 1.94
CA VAL A 117 17.29 5.92 1.12
C VAL A 117 17.95 6.42 -0.17
N GLU A 118 17.33 7.38 -0.84
CA GLU A 118 17.85 7.90 -2.11
C GLU A 118 19.18 8.65 -1.95
N GLN A 119 19.30 9.50 -0.92
CA GLN A 119 20.53 10.21 -0.57
C GLN A 119 21.66 9.28 -0.12
N SER A 120 21.34 8.08 0.35
CA SER A 120 22.29 7.07 0.79
C SER A 120 22.66 6.04 -0.29
N GLY A 121 22.33 6.30 -1.58
CA GLY A 121 22.67 5.42 -2.69
C GLY A 121 21.69 4.26 -2.95
N GLY A 122 20.58 4.21 -2.23
CA GLY A 122 19.52 3.24 -2.44
C GLY A 122 18.36 3.76 -3.30
N LYS A 123 17.45 2.87 -3.66
CA LYS A 123 16.18 3.19 -4.29
C LYS A 123 15.10 2.24 -3.80
N ILE A 124 14.00 2.77 -3.25
CA ILE A 124 12.81 1.96 -2.99
C ILE A 124 12.14 1.66 -4.33
N VAL A 125 12.24 0.41 -4.76
CA VAL A 125 11.60 -0.06 -6.01
C VAL A 125 10.28 -0.77 -5.75
N PHE A 126 9.97 -1.05 -4.49
CA PHE A 126 8.71 -1.68 -4.08
C PHE A 126 8.27 -1.15 -2.71
N ASP A 127 7.14 -0.46 -2.69
CA ASP A 127 6.48 0.00 -1.47
C ASP A 127 5.30 -0.91 -1.13
N ALA A 128 5.56 -1.93 -0.31
CA ALA A 128 4.57 -2.87 0.20
C ALA A 128 4.00 -2.45 1.57
N THR A 129 4.04 -1.18 1.90
CA THR A 129 3.35 -0.66 3.08
C THR A 129 1.83 -0.57 2.84
N GLU A 130 1.06 -0.38 3.90
CA GLU A 130 -0.38 -0.23 3.82
C GLU A 130 -0.80 1.03 3.04
N SER A 131 -0.04 2.11 3.14
CA SER A 131 -0.23 3.35 2.38
C SER A 131 0.44 3.33 1.00
N GLY A 132 1.19 2.28 0.66
CA GLY A 132 1.86 2.07 -0.62
C GLY A 132 1.08 1.18 -1.59
N GLU A 133 1.80 0.41 -2.40
CA GLU A 133 1.23 -0.44 -3.46
C GLU A 133 0.25 -1.50 -2.94
N ARG A 134 0.38 -1.92 -1.68
CA ARG A 134 -0.58 -2.81 -1.03
C ARG A 134 -1.96 -2.18 -0.88
N GLY A 135 -2.04 -0.87 -0.71
CA GLY A 135 -3.31 -0.12 -0.66
C GLY A 135 -3.98 0.07 -2.03
N LEU A 136 -3.27 -0.19 -3.13
CA LEU A 136 -3.83 -0.14 -4.47
C LEU A 136 -4.52 -1.45 -4.81
N CYS A 137 -5.84 -1.55 -4.64
CA CYS A 137 -6.58 -2.74 -5.07
C CYS A 137 -6.43 -2.97 -6.58
N GLY A 138 -6.56 -4.24 -7.01
CA GLY A 138 -6.59 -4.62 -8.44
C GLY A 138 -7.73 -3.93 -9.20
N PRO A 139 -7.73 -4.01 -10.54
CA PRO A 139 -8.82 -3.49 -11.34
C PRO A 139 -10.12 -4.23 -11.02
N PHE A 140 -11.23 -3.50 -11.04
CA PHE A 140 -12.55 -4.09 -10.88
C PHE A 140 -12.93 -4.95 -12.10
N ASP A 141 -13.64 -6.05 -11.86
CA ASP A 141 -14.24 -6.85 -12.92
C ASP A 141 -15.30 -6.03 -13.67
N ARG A 142 -15.06 -5.82 -14.97
CA ARG A 142 -15.88 -4.95 -15.81
C ARG A 142 -17.32 -5.46 -16.01
N ARG A 143 -17.56 -6.76 -15.92
CA ARG A 143 -18.89 -7.32 -15.98
C ARG A 143 -19.60 -7.17 -14.64
N ARG A 144 -18.96 -7.59 -13.55
CA ARG A 144 -19.54 -7.54 -12.20
C ARG A 144 -19.85 -6.13 -11.72
N ILE A 145 -19.04 -5.14 -12.12
CA ILE A 145 -19.26 -3.74 -11.73
C ILE A 145 -20.59 -3.18 -12.23
N HIS A 146 -21.11 -3.69 -13.36
CA HIS A 146 -22.42 -3.30 -13.88
C HIS A 146 -23.55 -4.15 -13.34
N GLU A 147 -23.31 -5.40 -12.95
CA GLU A 147 -24.31 -6.30 -12.36
C GLU A 147 -24.59 -5.98 -10.88
N ASP A 148 -23.54 -5.90 -10.06
CA ASP A 148 -23.61 -5.55 -8.63
C ASP A 148 -22.32 -4.82 -8.21
N PRO A 149 -22.25 -3.49 -8.39
CA PRO A 149 -21.05 -2.71 -8.07
C PRO A 149 -20.65 -2.78 -6.59
N LEU A 150 -21.62 -2.92 -5.67
CA LEU A 150 -21.31 -3.00 -4.25
C LEU A 150 -20.69 -4.35 -3.89
N ALA A 151 -21.17 -5.44 -4.48
CA ALA A 151 -20.56 -6.75 -4.31
C ALA A 151 -19.16 -6.79 -4.93
N GLU A 152 -18.95 -6.17 -6.10
CA GLU A 152 -17.63 -6.07 -6.71
C GLU A 152 -16.67 -5.22 -5.88
N LEU A 153 -17.14 -4.11 -5.31
CA LEU A 153 -16.37 -3.31 -4.35
C LEU A 153 -15.93 -4.15 -3.14
N ALA A 154 -16.86 -4.92 -2.57
CA ALA A 154 -16.57 -5.82 -1.45
C ALA A 154 -15.55 -6.90 -1.85
N ASN A 155 -15.68 -7.48 -3.03
CA ASN A 155 -14.74 -8.48 -3.54
C ASN A 155 -13.33 -7.91 -3.72
N ALA A 156 -13.19 -6.76 -4.37
CA ALA A 156 -11.91 -6.13 -4.64
C ALA A 156 -11.17 -5.72 -3.34
N TYR A 157 -11.87 -5.10 -2.41
CA TYR A 157 -11.25 -4.59 -1.18
C TYR A 157 -11.19 -5.65 -0.07
N PHE A 158 -12.20 -6.50 0.08
CA PHE A 158 -12.20 -7.52 1.11
C PHE A 158 -11.53 -8.82 0.64
N GLY A 159 -11.76 -9.24 -0.59
CA GLY A 159 -11.17 -10.44 -1.18
C GLY A 159 -9.71 -10.26 -1.59
N GLY A 160 -9.35 -9.09 -2.11
CA GLY A 160 -8.05 -8.81 -2.73
C GLY A 160 -6.98 -8.21 -1.84
N ILE A 161 -7.29 -7.79 -0.60
CA ILE A 161 -6.31 -7.14 0.27
C ILE A 161 -5.30 -8.14 0.84
N GLN A 162 -4.02 -7.88 0.59
CA GLN A 162 -2.88 -8.58 1.19
C GLN A 162 -2.48 -7.85 2.47
N ASP A 163 -2.84 -8.38 3.63
CA ASP A 163 -2.55 -7.72 4.91
C ASP A 163 -2.15 -8.70 6.02
N ALA A 164 -1.30 -8.22 6.93
CA ALA A 164 -0.84 -8.99 8.08
C ALA A 164 -1.97 -9.34 9.06
N SER A 165 -3.02 -8.53 9.14
CA SER A 165 -4.19 -8.79 9.99
C SER A 165 -5.16 -9.83 9.42
N ARG A 166 -5.00 -10.23 8.15
CA ARG A 166 -5.87 -11.20 7.49
C ARG A 166 -5.45 -12.63 7.83
N ARG A 167 -6.43 -13.51 8.02
CA ARG A 167 -6.17 -14.93 8.34
C ARG A 167 -6.88 -15.85 7.34
N PRO A 168 -6.15 -16.75 6.66
CA PRO A 168 -4.69 -16.87 6.65
C PRO A 168 -4.03 -15.71 5.90
N ASN A 169 -2.83 -15.30 6.32
CA ASN A 169 -2.07 -14.25 5.65
C ASN A 169 -1.10 -14.78 4.55
N SER A 170 -1.31 -15.99 4.10
CA SER A 170 -0.56 -16.61 3.00
C SER A 170 -0.62 -15.81 1.70
N GLU A 171 -1.72 -15.07 1.47
CA GLU A 171 -1.87 -14.21 0.29
C GLU A 171 -0.88 -13.03 0.32
N LEU A 172 -0.61 -12.47 1.49
CA LEU A 172 0.42 -11.44 1.65
C LEU A 172 1.78 -11.96 1.17
N TYR A 173 2.20 -13.13 1.63
CA TYR A 173 3.50 -13.71 1.28
C TYR A 173 3.58 -14.16 -0.18
N ARG A 174 2.47 -14.66 -0.75
CA ARG A 174 2.40 -15.00 -2.18
C ARG A 174 2.55 -13.76 -3.05
N TRP A 175 1.88 -12.68 -2.69
CA TRP A 175 1.99 -11.39 -3.37
C TRP A 175 3.39 -10.81 -3.23
N LEU A 176 3.99 -10.82 -2.03
CA LEU A 176 5.36 -10.37 -1.80
C LEU A 176 6.36 -11.17 -2.64
N ALA A 177 6.22 -12.49 -2.72
CA ALA A 177 7.09 -13.33 -3.55
C ALA A 177 7.05 -12.92 -5.03
N HIS A 178 5.84 -12.72 -5.55
CA HIS A 178 5.63 -12.30 -6.94
C HIS A 178 6.27 -10.95 -7.24
N GLU A 179 6.02 -9.96 -6.37
CA GLU A 179 6.49 -8.58 -6.58
C GLU A 179 8.00 -8.42 -6.38
N LEU A 180 8.58 -9.12 -5.41
CA LEU A 180 10.03 -9.08 -5.14
C LEU A 180 10.83 -9.73 -6.27
N ALA A 181 10.34 -10.85 -6.82
CA ALA A 181 11.02 -11.57 -7.89
C ALA A 181 11.21 -10.72 -9.17
N GLY A 182 10.24 -9.85 -9.48
CA GLY A 182 10.25 -9.02 -10.68
C GLY A 182 11.07 -7.73 -10.57
N ARG A 183 11.61 -7.37 -9.37
CA ARG A 183 12.15 -6.02 -9.11
C ARG A 183 13.63 -5.96 -8.72
N ALA A 184 14.35 -7.07 -8.79
CA ALA A 184 15.76 -7.17 -8.43
C ALA A 184 16.09 -6.55 -7.06
N VAL A 185 15.23 -6.79 -6.05
CA VAL A 185 15.41 -6.28 -4.68
C VAL A 185 16.60 -6.96 -4.02
N ARG A 186 17.46 -6.18 -3.37
CA ARG A 186 18.66 -6.66 -2.65
C ARG A 186 18.52 -6.62 -1.13
N GLY A 187 17.50 -5.93 -0.60
CA GLY A 187 17.23 -5.87 0.83
C GLY A 187 15.86 -5.29 1.13
N ILE A 188 15.38 -5.54 2.32
CA ILE A 188 14.05 -5.15 2.79
C ILE A 188 14.20 -4.22 3.99
N ILE A 189 13.54 -3.08 3.95
CA ILE A 189 13.27 -2.24 5.12
C ILE A 189 11.91 -2.68 5.67
N PHE A 190 11.90 -3.28 6.84
CA PHE A 190 10.66 -3.64 7.55
C PHE A 190 10.33 -2.54 8.55
N ARG A 191 9.30 -1.74 8.23
CA ARG A 191 8.92 -0.57 9.05
C ARG A 191 7.59 -0.81 9.75
N ARG A 192 7.57 -0.64 11.07
CA ARG A 192 6.40 -0.81 11.92
C ARG A 192 6.35 0.20 13.05
N TYR A 193 5.17 0.44 13.58
CA TYR A 193 5.04 1.12 14.87
C TYR A 193 5.29 0.14 16.03
N VAL A 194 5.91 0.60 17.10
CA VAL A 194 6.26 -0.23 18.27
C VAL A 194 5.05 -0.88 18.94
N TRP A 195 3.88 -0.26 18.84
CA TRP A 195 2.60 -0.76 19.40
C TRP A 195 1.78 -1.59 18.40
N CYS A 196 2.29 -1.89 17.23
CA CYS A 196 1.58 -2.68 16.23
C CYS A 196 1.93 -4.17 16.37
N ASP A 197 1.22 -4.88 17.25
CA ASP A 197 1.45 -6.30 17.54
C ASP A 197 1.36 -7.17 16.27
N THR A 198 0.45 -6.83 15.36
CA THR A 198 0.25 -7.58 14.11
C THR A 198 1.50 -7.57 13.25
N TRP A 199 2.09 -6.39 12.99
CA TRP A 199 3.33 -6.29 12.23
C TRP A 199 4.54 -6.73 13.06
N HIS A 200 4.50 -6.59 14.38
CA HIS A 200 5.55 -7.12 15.22
C HIS A 200 5.67 -8.65 15.08
N ALA A 201 4.56 -9.36 15.09
CA ALA A 201 4.52 -10.81 14.91
C ALA A 201 5.01 -11.27 13.51
N GLU A 202 4.88 -10.43 12.49
CA GLU A 202 5.33 -10.78 11.14
C GLU A 202 6.84 -10.61 10.92
N LEU A 203 7.57 -9.91 11.78
CA LEU A 203 9.01 -9.69 11.61
C LEU A 203 9.81 -10.98 11.56
N GLN A 204 9.59 -11.87 12.52
CA GLN A 204 10.31 -13.15 12.59
C GLN A 204 9.95 -14.03 11.39
N ARG A 205 8.67 -14.11 11.08
CA ARG A 205 8.18 -14.86 9.94
C ARG A 205 8.74 -14.35 8.61
N LEU A 206 8.84 -13.03 8.43
CA LEU A 206 9.42 -12.44 7.23
C LEU A 206 10.90 -12.82 7.10
N LYS A 207 11.67 -12.77 8.19
CA LYS A 207 13.08 -13.16 8.20
C LYS A 207 13.30 -14.64 7.90
N GLU A 208 12.39 -15.50 8.33
CA GLU A 208 12.45 -16.94 8.04
C GLU A 208 12.00 -17.26 6.60
N TRP A 209 11.14 -16.42 6.04
CA TRP A 209 10.56 -16.63 4.73
C TRP A 209 11.48 -16.20 3.57
N THR A 210 12.37 -15.21 3.78
CA THR A 210 13.20 -14.64 2.73
C THR A 210 14.70 -14.75 3.05
N ASP A 211 15.52 -14.99 2.02
CA ASP A 211 16.99 -14.92 2.11
C ASP A 211 17.51 -13.48 1.99
N LEU A 212 16.64 -12.49 1.69
CA LEU A 212 17.06 -11.10 1.60
C LEU A 212 17.37 -10.53 2.99
N PRO A 213 18.42 -9.72 3.13
CA PRO A 213 18.67 -8.97 4.35
C PRO A 213 17.46 -8.10 4.74
N VAL A 214 17.08 -8.12 6.02
CA VAL A 214 15.94 -7.37 6.55
C VAL A 214 16.40 -6.39 7.63
N LEU A 215 16.26 -5.10 7.36
CA LEU A 215 16.42 -4.03 8.35
C LEU A 215 15.07 -3.77 9.04
N ASP A 216 14.97 -4.12 10.33
CA ASP A 216 13.80 -3.77 11.14
C ASP A 216 13.90 -2.31 11.62
N ILE A 217 12.90 -1.50 11.34
CA ILE A 217 12.73 -0.13 11.83
C ILE A 217 11.44 -0.04 12.63
N ASP A 218 11.58 0.03 13.93
CA ASP A 218 10.48 0.30 14.86
C ASP A 218 10.40 1.81 15.15
N VAL A 219 9.22 2.37 15.03
CA VAL A 219 8.96 3.80 15.22
C VAL A 219 7.99 3.98 16.37
N ALA A 220 8.45 4.67 17.43
CA ALA A 220 7.61 5.03 18.57
C ALA A 220 6.94 6.39 18.35
N ASP A 221 7.72 7.36 17.87
CA ASP A 221 7.29 8.70 17.57
C ASP A 221 8.15 9.32 16.45
N ASN A 222 7.86 10.57 16.09
CA ASN A 222 8.62 11.31 15.08
C ASN A 222 9.57 12.36 15.72
N THR A 223 10.09 12.08 16.92
CA THR A 223 11.09 12.97 17.53
C THR A 223 12.37 13.00 16.71
N GLY A 224 13.12 14.10 16.81
CA GLY A 224 14.37 14.26 16.08
C GLY A 224 15.45 13.23 16.46
N ILE A 225 15.35 12.61 17.64
CA ILE A 225 16.27 11.58 18.12
C ILE A 225 15.97 10.26 17.40
N GLU A 226 14.71 9.81 17.43
CA GLU A 226 14.27 8.59 16.75
C GLU A 226 14.52 8.69 15.23
N ARG A 227 14.27 9.85 14.66
CA ARG A 227 14.54 10.11 13.24
C ARG A 227 16.01 9.90 12.89
N ARG A 228 16.95 10.47 13.65
CA ARG A 228 18.41 10.26 13.44
C ARG A 228 18.81 8.80 13.61
N ARG A 229 18.22 8.10 14.57
CA ARG A 229 18.48 6.68 14.83
C ARG A 229 18.16 5.82 13.61
N TRP A 230 16.95 5.87 13.08
CA TRP A 230 16.59 5.04 11.94
C TRP A 230 17.29 5.50 10.64
N GLN A 231 17.59 6.79 10.46
CA GLN A 231 18.38 7.28 9.33
C GLN A 231 19.78 6.67 9.30
N ASN A 232 20.47 6.62 10.44
CA ASN A 232 21.80 6.02 10.54
C ASN A 232 21.74 4.51 10.27
N ARG A 233 20.70 3.83 10.71
CA ARG A 233 20.49 2.40 10.43
C ARG A 233 20.28 2.12 8.95
N ILE A 234 19.55 2.97 8.24
CA ILE A 234 19.38 2.87 6.78
C ILE A 234 20.71 3.05 6.06
N ARG A 235 21.54 4.03 6.45
CA ARG A 235 22.86 4.24 5.86
C ARG A 235 23.75 3.02 6.03
N ALA A 236 23.89 2.53 7.25
CA ALA A 236 24.68 1.33 7.54
C ALA A 236 24.16 0.08 6.80
N PHE A 237 22.85 -0.06 6.66
CA PHE A 237 22.25 -1.15 5.90
C PHE A 237 22.61 -1.08 4.41
N LEU A 238 22.56 0.10 3.82
CA LEU A 238 22.95 0.30 2.42
C LEU A 238 24.45 0.07 2.19
N GLU A 239 25.32 0.51 3.12
CA GLU A 239 26.75 0.23 3.10
C GLU A 239 27.06 -1.28 3.14
N MET A 240 26.28 -2.04 3.89
CA MET A 240 26.42 -3.51 3.95
C MET A 240 26.01 -4.19 2.61
N LEU A 241 25.10 -3.58 1.84
CA LEU A 241 24.58 -4.14 0.60
C LEU A 241 25.40 -3.76 -0.65
N THR A 242 26.31 -2.79 -0.55
CA THR A 242 27.21 -2.39 -1.64
C THR A 242 28.42 -3.29 -1.74
#